data_f24f14952cbc5d0cab8071a5360e9930
#
_entry.id   f24f14952cbc5d0cab8071a5360e9930
#
_cell.length_a   1.000
_cell.length_b   1.000
_cell.length_c   1.000
_cell.angle_alpha   90.00
_cell.angle_beta   90.00
_cell.angle_gamma   90.00
#
_symmetry.space_group_name_H-M   'P 1'
#
loop_
_entity.id
_entity.type
_entity.pdbx_description
1 polymer ?
#
loop_
_entity_poly.entity_id
_entity_poly.type
_entity_poly.pdbx_seq_one_letter_code
_entity_poly.pdbx_strand_id
1 'polypeptide(L)'
;MFSFIWRFKYLLSFFCLILFVICLKQLLNANIYFDSERIINELEYDNKNLNIFDDNNLVFLGISFEDSLSYQNMIDVVSFHKSLKKSEYVKRVFSIVNDRQIINKGLFPISKKLLDVKDLESYTNSINKIYSEKNNFISSDGKKLLFLVENAPNLNKDESRKFINSLYETDFTEGISEVFVSGRSPSELYFEKKVIQEFILLTTVSGFLCFIFLLFITKNMKLVILTVFSVIASIVVSLGLSQILFGGIELVMIITPAILFIVCLSDIMHLTNKQSNVISSKNSFFLARMNTVGKAVALTSLTTAMSFLTFLVNDIVPILRFGLITALGVVFTLFLATIVYAISVDKSFNQSKPIKQIQQFTDSIINFLKNGQRSVAFHFFMTILISIGIYGAFNVQIDNYLTDEINKKSKMYQQTNFFDSHFGGIKPITIFLDKDCVDDLEILNQVEKSIKKHGFVVDFSNISSNSIVMQKMGFAERGLVDKYFFICRSSDEGSLSTLKKLKSLETEYVSSGLKFNYSGAGYLFDKLGNNLTRQLIFGLIIAIFSIGLVFFLLNKFDFNYFFIAIIPNLTPIIVCVGLLYINGFYFSLSNAFIFTIVFG
;
A
#
# COMPACT_ATOMS: atom_id res chain seq x y z
N MET A 1 26.98 -31.32 -6.64
CA MET A 1 26.18 -30.25 -7.23
C MET A 1 27.00 -29.36 -8.15
N PHE A 2 28.07 -28.70 -7.71
CA PHE A 2 28.84 -27.75 -8.53
C PHE A 2 29.54 -28.35 -9.75
N SER A 3 30.08 -29.58 -9.66
CA SER A 3 30.63 -30.30 -10.81
C SER A 3 29.60 -30.61 -11.88
N PHE A 4 28.36 -30.90 -11.49
CA PHE A 4 27.24 -31.07 -12.39
C PHE A 4 26.91 -29.78 -13.14
N ILE A 5 26.83 -28.64 -12.42
CA ILE A 5 26.60 -27.32 -13.04
C ILE A 5 27.69 -26.99 -14.06
N TRP A 6 28.96 -27.23 -13.74
CA TRP A 6 30.05 -27.02 -14.69
C TRP A 6 29.93 -27.86 -15.94
N ARG A 7 29.62 -29.16 -15.76
CA ARG A 7 29.53 -30.12 -16.89
C ARG A 7 28.38 -29.80 -17.84
N PHE A 8 27.23 -29.40 -17.28
CA PHE A 8 26.00 -29.20 -18.04
C PHE A 8 25.58 -27.74 -18.18
N LYS A 9 26.48 -26.76 -17.95
CA LYS A 9 26.16 -25.33 -17.93
C LYS A 9 25.41 -24.81 -19.16
N TYR A 10 25.76 -25.26 -20.35
CA TYR A 10 25.07 -24.84 -21.60
C TYR A 10 23.68 -25.49 -21.72
N LEU A 11 23.55 -26.76 -21.34
CA LEU A 11 22.27 -27.46 -21.32
C LEU A 11 21.31 -26.82 -20.30
N LEU A 12 21.81 -26.53 -19.09
CA LEU A 12 21.05 -25.84 -18.04
C LEU A 12 20.63 -24.44 -18.48
N SER A 13 21.55 -23.69 -19.13
CA SER A 13 21.23 -22.39 -19.70
C SER A 13 20.12 -22.46 -20.76
N PHE A 14 20.13 -23.52 -21.60
CA PHE A 14 19.08 -23.74 -22.59
C PHE A 14 17.72 -24.05 -21.94
N PHE A 15 17.65 -24.87 -20.89
CA PHE A 15 16.41 -25.10 -20.15
C PHE A 15 15.90 -23.84 -19.47
N CYS A 16 16.78 -23.02 -18.88
CA CYS A 16 16.41 -21.73 -18.32
C CYS A 16 15.85 -20.76 -19.40
N LEU A 17 16.39 -20.81 -20.62
CA LEU A 17 15.88 -20.03 -21.74
C LEU A 17 14.48 -20.49 -22.16
N ILE A 18 14.21 -21.79 -22.20
CA ILE A 18 12.86 -22.32 -22.46
C ILE A 18 11.89 -21.82 -21.41
N LEU A 19 12.24 -21.95 -20.12
CA LEU A 19 11.40 -21.48 -19.02
C LEU A 19 11.14 -19.96 -19.11
N PHE A 20 12.17 -19.17 -19.44
CA PHE A 20 12.04 -17.75 -19.71
C PHE A 20 11.02 -17.45 -20.81
N VAL A 21 11.08 -18.15 -21.95
CA VAL A 21 10.15 -17.93 -23.07
C VAL A 21 8.71 -18.27 -22.68
N ILE A 22 8.53 -19.38 -21.95
CA ILE A 22 7.19 -19.78 -21.44
C ILE A 22 6.64 -18.70 -20.51
N CYS A 23 7.42 -18.29 -19.52
CA CYS A 23 7.01 -17.27 -18.55
C CYS A 23 6.82 -15.88 -19.21
N LEU A 24 7.64 -15.52 -20.21
CA LEU A 24 7.47 -14.29 -20.97
C LEU A 24 6.13 -14.24 -21.71
N LYS A 25 5.75 -15.37 -22.35
CA LYS A 25 4.44 -15.48 -23.01
C LYS A 25 3.28 -15.27 -22.03
N GLN A 26 3.38 -15.83 -20.84
CA GLN A 26 2.36 -15.63 -19.79
C GLN A 26 2.34 -14.21 -19.26
N LEU A 27 3.52 -13.59 -19.13
CA LEU A 27 3.67 -12.22 -18.64
C LEU A 27 3.07 -11.17 -19.59
N LEU A 28 3.14 -11.39 -20.91
CA LEU A 28 2.55 -10.49 -21.90
C LEU A 28 1.02 -10.39 -21.77
N ASN A 29 0.37 -11.41 -21.23
CA ASN A 29 -1.07 -11.46 -20.97
C ASN A 29 -1.38 -11.35 -19.48
N ALA A 30 -0.45 -10.86 -18.67
CA ALA A 30 -0.62 -10.84 -17.22
C ALA A 30 -1.62 -9.77 -16.77
N ASN A 31 -2.52 -10.17 -15.90
CA ASN A 31 -3.38 -9.26 -15.17
C ASN A 31 -2.63 -8.68 -13.96
N ILE A 32 -2.66 -7.38 -13.80
CA ILE A 32 -2.18 -6.74 -12.58
C ILE A 32 -3.38 -6.51 -11.67
N TYR A 33 -3.30 -7.07 -10.46
CA TYR A 33 -4.37 -6.95 -9.50
C TYR A 33 -4.21 -5.65 -8.70
N PHE A 34 -5.13 -4.71 -8.96
CA PHE A 34 -5.27 -3.46 -8.22
C PHE A 34 -6.42 -3.51 -7.21
N ASP A 35 -7.15 -4.65 -7.15
CA ASP A 35 -8.40 -4.75 -6.43
C ASP A 35 -8.18 -4.78 -4.92
N SER A 36 -8.45 -3.65 -4.28
CA SER A 36 -8.66 -3.60 -2.83
C SER A 36 -9.79 -4.52 -2.36
N GLU A 37 -10.74 -4.86 -3.25
CA GLU A 37 -11.81 -5.85 -2.99
C GLU A 37 -11.28 -7.22 -2.57
N ARG A 38 -10.18 -7.68 -3.15
CA ARG A 38 -9.61 -8.98 -2.79
C ARG A 38 -9.08 -8.98 -1.35
N ILE A 39 -8.52 -7.86 -0.92
CA ILE A 39 -8.05 -7.68 0.46
C ILE A 39 -9.26 -7.56 1.39
N ILE A 40 -10.30 -6.84 0.96
CA ILE A 40 -11.50 -6.57 1.74
C ILE A 40 -12.44 -7.79 1.75
N ASN A 41 -12.69 -8.42 0.60
CA ASN A 41 -13.64 -9.54 0.47
C ASN A 41 -13.21 -10.81 1.20
N GLU A 42 -11.91 -11.08 1.32
CA GLU A 42 -11.42 -12.23 2.10
C GLU A 42 -11.65 -12.04 3.60
N LEU A 43 -11.76 -10.79 4.07
CA LEU A 43 -11.98 -10.43 5.46
C LEU A 43 -13.44 -10.10 5.78
N GLU A 44 -14.23 -9.81 4.76
CA GLU A 44 -15.70 -9.59 4.86
C GLU A 44 -16.51 -10.89 4.91
N TYR A 45 -15.87 -12.06 4.86
CA TYR A 45 -16.63 -13.32 4.91
C TYR A 45 -17.55 -13.41 6.13
N ASP A 46 -17.20 -12.73 7.22
CA ASP A 46 -18.04 -12.60 8.42
C ASP A 46 -19.10 -11.47 8.33
N ASN A 47 -18.98 -10.51 7.39
CA ASN A 47 -19.82 -9.32 7.32
C ASN A 47 -20.61 -9.16 6.00
N LYS A 48 -20.71 -10.19 5.16
CA LYS A 48 -21.42 -10.12 3.85
C LYS A 48 -22.88 -9.64 3.93
N ASN A 49 -23.49 -9.68 5.09
CA ASN A 49 -24.87 -9.25 5.32
C ASN A 49 -25.00 -7.77 5.72
N LEU A 50 -23.89 -7.02 5.85
CA LEU A 50 -23.89 -5.66 6.38
C LEU A 50 -23.61 -4.55 5.35
N ASN A 51 -23.36 -4.90 4.07
CA ASN A 51 -23.12 -3.89 3.03
C ASN A 51 -24.44 -3.23 2.57
N ILE A 52 -24.83 -2.19 3.29
CA ILE A 52 -26.03 -1.38 2.97
C ILE A 52 -25.75 -0.44 1.80
N PHE A 53 -24.53 0.09 1.78
CA PHE A 53 -24.05 1.05 0.82
C PHE A 53 -22.82 0.44 0.15
N ASP A 54 -22.81 0.41 -1.17
CA ASP A 54 -21.66 -0.08 -1.90
C ASP A 54 -20.59 1.03 -1.95
N ASP A 55 -19.86 1.18 -0.84
CA ASP A 55 -18.79 2.18 -0.69
C ASP A 55 -17.73 2.03 -1.77
N ASN A 56 -17.65 0.84 -2.36
CA ASN A 56 -16.68 0.52 -3.41
C ASN A 56 -16.97 1.27 -4.71
N ASN A 57 -18.22 1.62 -4.95
CA ASN A 57 -18.66 2.32 -6.16
C ASN A 57 -18.89 3.82 -5.93
N LEU A 58 -18.47 4.36 -4.78
CA LEU A 58 -18.66 5.77 -4.47
C LEU A 58 -17.53 6.64 -5.04
N VAL A 59 -17.91 7.67 -5.78
CA VAL A 59 -17.03 8.73 -6.28
C VAL A 59 -17.44 10.06 -5.63
N PHE A 60 -16.46 10.74 -5.05
CA PHE A 60 -16.61 12.09 -4.50
C PHE A 60 -16.25 13.09 -5.58
N LEU A 61 -17.18 13.97 -5.91
CA LEU A 61 -16.96 15.06 -6.85
C LEU A 61 -17.11 16.39 -6.11
N GLY A 62 -16.05 17.19 -6.13
CA GLY A 62 -15.99 18.52 -5.55
C GLY A 62 -15.95 19.58 -6.64
N ILE A 63 -16.73 20.64 -6.49
CA ILE A 63 -16.71 21.80 -7.40
C ILE A 63 -16.35 23.02 -6.56
N SER A 64 -15.31 23.76 -6.97
CA SER A 64 -14.90 25.01 -6.34
C SER A 64 -15.29 26.20 -7.22
N PHE A 65 -15.82 27.23 -6.60
CA PHE A 65 -16.20 28.50 -7.25
C PHE A 65 -15.25 29.61 -6.83
N GLU A 66 -15.00 30.56 -7.73
CA GLU A 66 -14.16 31.74 -7.42
C GLU A 66 -14.83 32.61 -6.38
N ASP A 67 -16.12 32.85 -6.55
CA ASP A 67 -16.96 33.64 -5.67
C ASP A 67 -17.99 32.77 -4.92
N SER A 68 -18.85 33.41 -4.13
CA SER A 68 -19.97 32.73 -3.50
C SER A 68 -20.92 32.12 -4.55
N LEU A 69 -21.66 31.07 -4.17
CA LEU A 69 -22.62 30.39 -5.05
C LEU A 69 -23.69 31.37 -5.55
N SER A 70 -23.52 31.84 -6.78
CA SER A 70 -24.51 32.70 -7.43
C SER A 70 -25.73 31.89 -7.91
N TYR A 71 -26.84 32.57 -8.15
CA TYR A 71 -28.04 31.95 -8.72
C TYR A 71 -27.75 31.29 -10.07
N GLN A 72 -26.95 31.94 -10.92
CA GLN A 72 -26.58 31.41 -12.23
C GLN A 72 -25.73 30.16 -12.11
N ASN A 73 -24.70 30.20 -11.26
CA ASN A 73 -23.87 29.00 -11.00
C ASN A 73 -24.71 27.84 -10.49
N MET A 74 -25.74 28.10 -9.69
CA MET A 74 -26.60 27.04 -9.17
C MET A 74 -27.54 26.46 -10.22
N ILE A 75 -27.97 27.23 -11.22
CA ILE A 75 -28.73 26.70 -12.39
C ILE A 75 -27.86 25.69 -13.14
N ASP A 76 -26.57 26.01 -13.36
CA ASP A 76 -25.64 25.13 -14.05
C ASP A 76 -25.37 23.86 -13.23
N VAL A 77 -25.20 24.00 -11.91
CA VAL A 77 -25.09 22.87 -10.98
C VAL A 77 -26.30 21.94 -11.05
N VAL A 78 -27.52 22.49 -11.11
CA VAL A 78 -28.77 21.72 -11.27
C VAL A 78 -28.80 21.00 -12.61
N SER A 79 -28.37 21.66 -13.68
CA SER A 79 -28.26 21.06 -15.01
C SER A 79 -27.25 19.91 -15.01
N PHE A 80 -26.09 20.14 -14.43
CA PHE A 80 -25.05 19.12 -14.27
C PHE A 80 -25.51 17.92 -13.42
N HIS A 81 -26.18 18.17 -12.29
CA HIS A 81 -26.78 17.09 -11.49
C HIS A 81 -27.74 16.22 -12.32
N LYS A 82 -28.56 16.86 -13.17
CA LYS A 82 -29.49 16.13 -14.05
C LYS A 82 -28.76 15.33 -15.12
N SER A 83 -27.67 15.84 -15.69
CA SER A 83 -26.85 15.12 -16.67
C SER A 83 -26.18 13.91 -16.05
N LEU A 84 -25.56 14.05 -14.87
CA LEU A 84 -25.00 12.94 -14.11
C LEU A 84 -26.03 11.84 -13.85
N LYS A 85 -27.24 12.22 -13.41
CA LYS A 85 -28.31 11.25 -13.15
C LYS A 85 -28.78 10.49 -14.38
N LYS A 86 -28.61 11.05 -15.58
CA LYS A 86 -28.97 10.41 -16.86
C LYS A 86 -27.84 9.56 -17.44
N SER A 87 -26.62 9.67 -16.90
CA SER A 87 -25.47 8.91 -17.36
C SER A 87 -25.67 7.41 -17.10
N GLU A 88 -25.33 6.58 -18.08
CA GLU A 88 -25.35 5.11 -17.96
C GLU A 88 -24.33 4.57 -16.93
N TYR A 89 -23.30 5.38 -16.64
CA TYR A 89 -22.25 5.04 -15.67
C TYR A 89 -22.65 5.31 -14.23
N VAL A 90 -23.81 5.96 -13.99
CA VAL A 90 -24.23 6.46 -12.69
C VAL A 90 -25.51 5.78 -12.23
N LYS A 91 -25.47 5.16 -11.06
CA LYS A 91 -26.65 4.58 -10.42
C LYS A 91 -27.42 5.62 -9.62
N ARG A 92 -26.72 6.43 -8.81
CA ARG A 92 -27.32 7.46 -7.95
C ARG A 92 -26.39 8.66 -7.79
N VAL A 93 -26.98 9.85 -7.61
CA VAL A 93 -26.26 11.09 -7.31
C VAL A 93 -26.91 11.73 -6.09
N PHE A 94 -26.07 12.10 -5.12
CA PHE A 94 -26.46 12.86 -3.94
C PHE A 94 -25.73 14.20 -3.94
N SER A 95 -26.45 15.27 -3.76
CA SER A 95 -25.94 16.64 -3.69
C SER A 95 -26.99 17.54 -3.07
N ILE A 96 -26.64 18.78 -2.85
CA ILE A 96 -27.59 19.80 -2.37
C ILE A 96 -28.85 19.93 -3.25
N VAL A 97 -28.74 19.58 -4.56
CA VAL A 97 -29.86 19.68 -5.53
C VAL A 97 -31.02 18.73 -5.21
N ASN A 98 -30.69 17.55 -4.69
CA ASN A 98 -31.72 16.55 -4.33
C ASN A 98 -31.82 16.31 -2.82
N ASP A 99 -31.13 17.08 -2.02
CA ASP A 99 -31.23 17.02 -0.57
C ASP A 99 -32.61 17.50 -0.10
N ARG A 100 -33.15 16.84 0.93
CA ARG A 100 -34.53 17.03 1.36
C ARG A 100 -34.64 17.11 2.87
N GLN A 101 -35.43 18.06 3.34
CA GLN A 101 -35.82 18.15 4.75
C GLN A 101 -37.20 17.59 4.95
N ILE A 102 -37.41 16.85 6.02
CA ILE A 102 -38.73 16.40 6.44
C ILE A 102 -39.28 17.43 7.41
N ILE A 103 -40.45 17.94 7.07
CA ILE A 103 -41.18 18.88 7.89
C ILE A 103 -42.40 18.15 8.44
N ASN A 104 -42.45 18.00 9.77
CA ASN A 104 -43.64 17.46 10.44
C ASN A 104 -44.72 18.52 10.48
N LYS A 105 -45.66 18.46 9.56
CA LYS A 105 -46.89 19.26 9.58
C LYS A 105 -48.11 18.34 9.86
N GLY A 106 -48.48 18.21 11.12
CA GLY A 106 -49.64 17.41 11.54
C GLY A 106 -49.37 15.89 11.47
N LEU A 107 -50.40 15.12 11.04
CA LEU A 107 -50.36 13.64 11.03
C LEU A 107 -49.43 12.99 9.98
N PHE A 108 -48.92 13.77 9.01
CA PHE A 108 -48.06 13.21 7.95
C PHE A 108 -46.78 14.03 7.76
N PRO A 109 -45.60 13.39 7.75
CA PRO A 109 -44.34 14.06 7.42
C PRO A 109 -44.32 14.41 5.92
N ILE A 110 -44.00 15.67 5.59
CA ILE A 110 -43.85 16.16 4.22
C ILE A 110 -42.37 16.31 3.90
N SER A 111 -41.91 15.67 2.84
CA SER A 111 -40.54 15.82 2.33
C SER A 111 -40.47 17.01 1.37
N LYS A 112 -39.72 18.06 1.75
CA LYS A 112 -39.49 19.25 0.93
C LYS A 112 -38.03 19.32 0.52
N LYS A 113 -37.73 19.70 -0.73
CA LYS A 113 -36.36 19.99 -1.17
C LYS A 113 -35.82 21.17 -0.36
N LEU A 114 -34.56 21.08 0.04
CA LEU A 114 -33.84 22.15 0.73
C LEU A 114 -33.56 23.33 -0.21
N LEU A 115 -33.07 23.02 -1.42
CA LEU A 115 -32.75 24.01 -2.44
C LEU A 115 -33.95 24.25 -3.36
N ASP A 116 -34.35 25.51 -3.55
CA ASP A 116 -35.35 25.96 -4.52
C ASP A 116 -34.73 26.97 -5.50
N VAL A 117 -34.67 26.63 -6.78
CA VAL A 117 -33.99 27.40 -7.85
C VAL A 117 -35.04 27.89 -8.88
N LYS A 118 -36.29 28.06 -8.48
CA LYS A 118 -37.34 28.52 -9.40
C LYS A 118 -37.16 29.98 -9.82
N ASP A 119 -36.80 30.82 -8.87
CA ASP A 119 -36.55 32.24 -9.04
C ASP A 119 -35.48 32.71 -8.04
N LEU A 120 -34.96 33.92 -8.23
CA LEU A 120 -33.87 34.47 -7.43
C LEU A 120 -34.25 34.64 -5.94
N GLU A 121 -35.48 35.00 -5.65
CA GLU A 121 -35.96 35.20 -4.27
C GLU A 121 -36.03 33.85 -3.52
N SER A 122 -36.67 32.85 -4.14
CA SER A 122 -36.73 31.48 -3.59
C SER A 122 -35.33 30.88 -3.39
N TYR A 123 -34.45 31.11 -4.34
CA TYR A 123 -33.04 30.69 -4.21
C TYR A 123 -32.38 31.35 -3.00
N THR A 124 -32.41 32.68 -2.89
CA THR A 124 -31.78 33.43 -1.80
C THR A 124 -32.29 32.99 -0.43
N ASN A 125 -33.59 32.79 -0.30
CA ASN A 125 -34.21 32.29 0.92
C ASN A 125 -33.77 30.86 1.26
N SER A 126 -33.70 29.97 0.27
CA SER A 126 -33.31 28.57 0.46
C SER A 126 -31.82 28.45 0.80
N ILE A 127 -30.93 29.18 0.11
CA ILE A 127 -29.48 29.11 0.35
C ILE A 127 -29.07 29.68 1.71
N ASN A 128 -29.70 30.78 2.14
CA ASN A 128 -29.47 31.37 3.47
C ASN A 128 -29.88 30.40 4.58
N LYS A 129 -30.98 29.68 4.40
CA LYS A 129 -31.41 28.63 5.32
C LYS A 129 -30.39 27.48 5.38
N ILE A 130 -29.90 27.02 4.23
CA ILE A 130 -28.90 25.95 4.12
C ILE A 130 -27.61 26.36 4.85
N TYR A 131 -27.13 27.58 4.70
CA TYR A 131 -25.96 28.09 5.43
C TYR A 131 -26.18 28.12 6.94
N SER A 132 -27.37 28.49 7.41
CA SER A 132 -27.69 28.53 8.85
C SER A 132 -27.76 27.14 9.47
N GLU A 133 -28.17 26.12 8.75
CA GLU A 133 -28.37 24.74 9.22
C GLU A 133 -27.11 23.85 9.04
N LYS A 134 -26.02 24.36 8.47
CA LYS A 134 -24.76 23.61 8.16
C LYS A 134 -25.05 22.32 7.38
N ASN A 135 -25.06 22.41 6.07
CA ASN A 135 -25.30 21.28 5.19
C ASN A 135 -23.98 20.58 4.78
N ASN A 136 -23.97 19.25 4.73
CA ASN A 136 -22.77 18.45 4.40
C ASN A 136 -22.32 18.57 2.94
N PHE A 137 -23.17 19.08 2.03
CA PHE A 137 -22.89 19.21 0.60
C PHE A 137 -22.34 20.59 0.22
N ILE A 138 -22.30 21.54 1.17
CA ILE A 138 -21.72 22.87 0.98
C ILE A 138 -20.62 23.08 2.01
N SER A 139 -19.48 23.59 1.56
CA SER A 139 -18.39 23.95 2.47
C SER A 139 -18.74 25.13 3.39
N SER A 140 -18.06 25.24 4.51
CA SER A 140 -18.30 26.30 5.50
C SER A 140 -18.08 27.74 4.97
N ASP A 141 -17.25 27.89 3.92
CA ASP A 141 -17.01 29.16 3.23
C ASP A 141 -18.05 29.49 2.15
N GLY A 142 -18.98 28.56 1.89
CA GLY A 142 -20.03 28.71 0.88
C GLY A 142 -19.56 28.72 -0.57
N LYS A 143 -18.30 28.36 -0.83
CA LYS A 143 -17.67 28.42 -2.16
C LYS A 143 -17.47 27.08 -2.82
N LYS A 144 -17.76 25.98 -2.12
CA LYS A 144 -17.50 24.62 -2.63
C LYS A 144 -18.71 23.74 -2.45
N LEU A 145 -18.93 22.87 -3.42
CA LEU A 145 -20.01 21.87 -3.43
C LEU A 145 -19.47 20.48 -3.47
N LEU A 146 -20.14 19.57 -2.78
CA LEU A 146 -19.89 18.14 -2.79
C LEU A 146 -21.02 17.41 -3.51
N PHE A 147 -20.64 16.47 -4.37
CA PHE A 147 -21.50 15.44 -4.93
C PHE A 147 -20.99 14.08 -4.51
N LEU A 148 -21.88 13.23 -4.06
CA LEU A 148 -21.60 11.81 -3.86
C LEU A 148 -22.26 11.06 -5.02
N VAL A 149 -21.43 10.45 -5.86
CA VAL A 149 -21.89 9.74 -7.06
C VAL A 149 -21.65 8.25 -6.86
N GLU A 150 -22.70 7.47 -6.84
CA GLU A 150 -22.63 6.01 -6.85
C GLU A 150 -22.60 5.52 -8.29
N ASN A 151 -21.52 4.87 -8.65
CA ASN A 151 -21.34 4.29 -9.99
C ASN A 151 -22.34 3.15 -10.23
N ALA A 152 -22.61 2.88 -11.50
CA ALA A 152 -23.34 1.68 -11.90
C ALA A 152 -22.57 0.43 -11.46
N PRO A 153 -23.25 -0.64 -11.04
CA PRO A 153 -22.58 -1.88 -10.67
C PRO A 153 -21.91 -2.52 -11.89
N ASN A 154 -20.74 -3.15 -11.66
CA ASN A 154 -19.99 -3.89 -12.68
C ASN A 154 -19.41 -3.07 -13.84
N LEU A 155 -19.13 -1.78 -13.62
CA LEU A 155 -18.37 -1.01 -14.60
C LEU A 155 -16.98 -1.64 -14.80
N ASN A 156 -16.63 -1.88 -16.06
CA ASN A 156 -15.26 -2.30 -16.38
C ASN A 156 -14.28 -1.12 -16.27
N LYS A 157 -12.98 -1.41 -16.26
CA LYS A 157 -11.92 -0.39 -16.07
C LYS A 157 -11.96 0.71 -17.13
N ASP A 158 -12.26 0.36 -18.38
CA ASP A 158 -12.30 1.34 -19.48
C ASP A 158 -13.53 2.24 -19.38
N GLU A 159 -14.66 1.71 -18.94
CA GLU A 159 -15.87 2.48 -18.66
C GLU A 159 -15.65 3.42 -17.47
N SER A 160 -15.05 2.93 -16.38
CA SER A 160 -14.67 3.76 -15.23
C SER A 160 -13.72 4.89 -15.65
N ARG A 161 -12.74 4.61 -16.51
CA ARG A 161 -11.80 5.62 -17.05
C ARG A 161 -12.53 6.67 -17.88
N LYS A 162 -13.43 6.26 -18.77
CA LYS A 162 -14.24 7.18 -19.59
C LYS A 162 -15.10 8.07 -18.69
N PHE A 163 -15.76 7.47 -17.71
CA PHE A 163 -16.59 8.21 -16.75
C PHE A 163 -15.78 9.24 -15.97
N ILE A 164 -14.66 8.84 -15.34
CA ILE A 164 -13.83 9.76 -14.57
C ILE A 164 -13.27 10.89 -15.44
N ASN A 165 -12.83 10.60 -16.67
CA ASN A 165 -12.36 11.63 -17.59
C ASN A 165 -13.49 12.59 -17.96
N SER A 166 -14.70 12.11 -18.19
CA SER A 166 -15.85 12.97 -18.52
C SER A 166 -16.20 13.94 -17.38
N LEU A 167 -15.93 13.58 -16.12
CA LEU A 167 -16.11 14.49 -14.98
C LEU A 167 -15.12 15.67 -15.00
N TYR A 168 -13.91 15.46 -15.50
CA TYR A 168 -12.91 16.53 -15.65
C TYR A 168 -13.13 17.39 -16.90
N GLU A 169 -13.73 16.82 -17.96
CA GLU A 169 -13.94 17.48 -19.25
C GLU A 169 -15.29 18.23 -19.30
N THR A 170 -16.03 18.26 -18.18
CA THR A 170 -17.32 18.97 -18.17
C THR A 170 -17.07 20.48 -18.29
N ASP A 171 -17.56 21.05 -19.38
CA ASP A 171 -17.58 22.50 -19.60
C ASP A 171 -18.63 23.13 -18.68
N PHE A 172 -18.16 23.76 -17.64
CA PHE A 172 -18.97 24.62 -16.80
C PHE A 172 -18.88 26.06 -17.32
N THR A 173 -19.92 26.83 -17.10
CA THR A 173 -19.91 28.27 -17.39
C THR A 173 -18.93 29.03 -16.51
N GLU A 174 -18.70 30.31 -16.82
CA GLU A 174 -17.80 31.21 -16.06
C GLU A 174 -18.08 31.17 -14.56
N GLY A 175 -17.02 31.10 -13.73
CA GLY A 175 -17.10 31.16 -12.27
C GLY A 175 -16.74 29.86 -11.54
N ILE A 176 -16.52 28.74 -12.24
CA ILE A 176 -15.95 27.52 -11.63
C ILE A 176 -14.44 27.52 -11.79
N SER A 177 -13.74 27.46 -10.64
CA SER A 177 -12.28 27.53 -10.61
C SER A 177 -11.65 26.15 -10.82
N GLU A 178 -12.21 25.10 -10.21
CA GLU A 178 -11.60 23.76 -10.28
C GLU A 178 -12.60 22.66 -9.92
N VAL A 179 -12.38 21.46 -10.52
CA VAL A 179 -13.13 20.24 -10.25
C VAL A 179 -12.21 19.21 -9.60
N PHE A 180 -12.65 18.66 -8.49
CA PHE A 180 -11.96 17.65 -7.70
C PHE A 180 -12.70 16.34 -7.77
N VAL A 181 -11.98 15.24 -8.03
CA VAL A 181 -12.58 13.89 -8.09
C VAL A 181 -11.76 12.96 -7.22
N SER A 182 -12.39 12.29 -6.27
CA SER A 182 -11.75 11.31 -5.38
C SER A 182 -12.67 10.11 -5.15
N GLY A 183 -12.17 9.11 -4.47
CA GLY A 183 -12.86 7.86 -4.21
C GLY A 183 -12.08 6.68 -4.77
N ARG A 184 -12.68 5.50 -4.70
CA ARG A 184 -11.99 4.26 -5.06
C ARG A 184 -11.64 4.19 -6.55
N SER A 185 -12.61 4.35 -7.45
CA SER A 185 -12.35 4.24 -8.90
C SER A 185 -11.30 5.21 -9.41
N PRO A 186 -11.31 6.53 -9.06
CA PRO A 186 -10.23 7.44 -9.41
C PRO A 186 -8.87 7.04 -8.83
N SER A 187 -8.85 6.51 -7.61
CA SER A 187 -7.64 6.05 -6.94
C SER A 187 -7.03 4.84 -7.65
N GLU A 188 -7.83 3.84 -7.98
CA GLU A 188 -7.38 2.65 -8.70
C GLU A 188 -6.77 2.99 -10.06
N LEU A 189 -7.40 3.89 -10.83
CA LEU A 189 -6.88 4.36 -12.12
C LEU A 189 -5.55 5.12 -11.98
N TYR A 190 -5.42 5.93 -10.92
CA TYR A 190 -4.18 6.64 -10.62
C TYR A 190 -3.05 5.67 -10.25
N PHE A 191 -3.32 4.74 -9.34
CA PHE A 191 -2.34 3.76 -8.89
C PHE A 191 -1.93 2.82 -10.01
N GLU A 192 -2.85 2.37 -10.86
CA GLU A 192 -2.52 1.53 -12.03
C GLU A 192 -1.44 2.17 -12.89
N LYS A 193 -1.64 3.43 -13.28
CA LYS A 193 -0.67 4.17 -14.08
C LYS A 193 0.65 4.38 -13.35
N LYS A 194 0.59 4.77 -12.07
CA LYS A 194 1.77 5.06 -11.26
C LYS A 194 2.61 3.82 -11.01
N VAL A 195 1.97 2.70 -10.71
CA VAL A 195 2.62 1.41 -10.46
C VAL A 195 3.42 0.93 -11.66
N ILE A 196 2.85 1.01 -12.87
CA ILE A 196 3.57 0.64 -14.09
C ILE A 196 4.79 1.54 -14.29
N GLN A 197 4.64 2.86 -14.07
CA GLN A 197 5.75 3.81 -14.18
C GLN A 197 6.86 3.52 -13.14
N GLU A 198 6.49 3.26 -11.90
CA GLU A 198 7.44 2.92 -10.83
C GLU A 198 8.12 1.58 -11.08
N PHE A 199 7.40 0.58 -11.56
CA PHE A 199 7.98 -0.71 -11.95
C PHE A 199 9.06 -0.56 -13.03
N ILE A 200 8.76 0.20 -14.09
CA ILE A 200 9.73 0.47 -15.17
C ILE A 200 10.93 1.25 -14.62
N LEU A 201 10.66 2.29 -13.81
CA LEU A 201 11.70 3.12 -13.22
C LEU A 201 12.63 2.29 -12.31
N LEU A 202 12.07 1.57 -11.35
CA LEU A 202 12.84 0.75 -10.40
C LEU A 202 13.65 -0.33 -11.11
N THR A 203 13.04 -1.02 -12.08
CA THR A 203 13.73 -2.05 -12.86
C THR A 203 14.88 -1.46 -13.67
N THR A 204 14.66 -0.33 -14.35
CA THR A 204 15.68 0.32 -15.19
C THR A 204 16.81 0.89 -14.34
N VAL A 205 16.49 1.61 -13.26
CA VAL A 205 17.51 2.19 -12.35
C VAL A 205 18.32 1.09 -11.68
N SER A 206 17.67 0.05 -11.15
CA SER A 206 18.36 -1.07 -10.51
C SER A 206 19.27 -1.81 -11.49
N GLY A 207 18.78 -2.05 -12.73
CA GLY A 207 19.57 -2.68 -13.79
C GLY A 207 20.78 -1.83 -14.21
N PHE A 208 20.58 -0.52 -14.35
CA PHE A 208 21.66 0.42 -14.69
C PHE A 208 22.73 0.52 -13.59
N LEU A 209 22.32 0.63 -12.34
CA LEU A 209 23.22 0.63 -11.20
C LEU A 209 23.98 -0.70 -11.08
N CYS A 210 23.30 -1.83 -11.24
CA CYS A 210 23.93 -3.15 -11.27
C CYS A 210 24.96 -3.25 -12.39
N PHE A 211 24.61 -2.80 -13.60
CA PHE A 211 25.51 -2.80 -14.76
C PHE A 211 26.78 -1.99 -14.49
N ILE A 212 26.63 -0.73 -14.06
CA ILE A 212 27.77 0.16 -13.77
C ILE A 212 28.64 -0.43 -12.67
N PHE A 213 28.04 -0.85 -11.56
CA PHE A 213 28.76 -1.34 -10.39
C PHE A 213 29.54 -2.61 -10.70
N LEU A 214 28.94 -3.58 -11.40
CA LEU A 214 29.64 -4.79 -11.85
C LEU A 214 30.74 -4.48 -12.86
N LEU A 215 30.53 -3.54 -13.77
CA LEU A 215 31.54 -3.16 -14.74
C LEU A 215 32.78 -2.56 -14.06
N PHE A 216 32.56 -1.69 -13.06
CA PHE A 216 33.63 -1.11 -12.26
C PHE A 216 34.44 -2.17 -11.52
N ILE A 217 33.79 -3.15 -10.90
CA ILE A 217 34.45 -4.15 -10.08
C ILE A 217 35.10 -5.24 -10.91
N THR A 218 34.38 -5.79 -11.88
CA THR A 218 34.83 -6.98 -12.61
C THR A 218 35.67 -6.66 -13.84
N LYS A 219 35.50 -5.48 -14.44
CA LYS A 219 36.08 -5.05 -15.71
C LYS A 219 35.91 -6.08 -16.84
N ASN A 220 34.87 -6.91 -16.74
CA ASN A 220 34.56 -7.96 -17.69
C ASN A 220 33.16 -7.76 -18.28
N MET A 221 33.10 -7.15 -19.46
CA MET A 221 31.82 -6.82 -20.13
C MET A 221 30.96 -8.06 -20.38
N LYS A 222 31.57 -9.20 -20.73
CA LYS A 222 30.84 -10.46 -20.96
C LYS A 222 30.11 -10.92 -19.71
N LEU A 223 30.77 -10.89 -18.54
CA LEU A 223 30.14 -11.24 -17.28
C LEU A 223 29.00 -10.27 -16.95
N VAL A 224 29.23 -8.98 -17.09
CA VAL A 224 28.22 -7.95 -16.77
C VAL A 224 26.96 -8.12 -17.61
N ILE A 225 27.10 -8.25 -18.93
CA ILE A 225 25.96 -8.44 -19.84
C ILE A 225 25.19 -9.73 -19.49
N LEU A 226 25.91 -10.84 -19.28
CA LEU A 226 25.27 -12.11 -18.93
C LEU A 226 24.57 -12.04 -17.57
N THR A 227 25.14 -11.31 -16.61
CA THR A 227 24.53 -11.12 -15.28
C THR A 227 23.23 -10.31 -15.40
N VAL A 228 23.26 -9.16 -16.06
CA VAL A 228 22.06 -8.33 -16.22
C VAL A 228 20.96 -9.11 -16.96
N PHE A 229 21.32 -9.84 -18.03
CA PHE A 229 20.37 -10.68 -18.74
C PHE A 229 19.81 -11.80 -17.84
N SER A 230 20.63 -12.41 -16.97
CA SER A 230 20.16 -13.44 -16.05
C SER A 230 19.20 -12.92 -14.99
N VAL A 231 19.39 -11.68 -14.52
CA VAL A 231 18.45 -11.06 -13.59
C VAL A 231 17.13 -10.73 -14.28
N ILE A 232 17.18 -10.19 -15.49
CA ILE A 232 15.96 -9.95 -16.28
C ILE A 232 15.21 -11.29 -16.50
N ALA A 233 15.93 -12.36 -16.81
CA ALA A 233 15.32 -13.68 -16.91
C ALA A 233 14.71 -14.16 -15.59
N SER A 234 15.35 -13.91 -14.46
CA SER A 234 14.79 -14.23 -13.13
C SER A 234 13.52 -13.43 -12.83
N ILE A 235 13.49 -12.15 -13.17
CA ILE A 235 12.31 -11.29 -13.00
C ILE A 235 11.14 -11.85 -13.85
N VAL A 236 11.39 -12.11 -15.12
CA VAL A 236 10.36 -12.63 -16.05
C VAL A 236 9.85 -13.99 -15.57
N VAL A 237 10.73 -14.88 -15.12
CA VAL A 237 10.33 -16.19 -14.60
C VAL A 237 9.53 -16.04 -13.31
N SER A 238 9.96 -15.20 -12.38
CA SER A 238 9.25 -14.99 -11.11
C SER A 238 7.84 -14.43 -11.34
N LEU A 239 7.72 -13.35 -12.12
CA LEU A 239 6.41 -12.73 -12.40
C LEU A 239 5.54 -13.61 -13.31
N GLY A 240 6.15 -14.32 -14.27
CA GLY A 240 5.44 -15.31 -15.10
C GLY A 240 4.91 -16.49 -14.28
N LEU A 241 5.64 -16.96 -13.28
CA LEU A 241 5.17 -17.95 -12.32
C LEU A 241 4.00 -17.42 -11.49
N SER A 242 4.01 -16.14 -11.10
CA SER A 242 2.87 -15.52 -10.42
C SER A 242 1.61 -15.58 -11.29
N GLN A 243 1.74 -15.25 -12.58
CA GLN A 243 0.62 -15.37 -13.52
C GLN A 243 0.12 -16.83 -13.64
N ILE A 244 1.02 -17.81 -13.71
CA ILE A 244 0.66 -19.24 -13.85
C ILE A 244 -0.02 -19.75 -12.58
N LEU A 245 0.51 -19.43 -11.40
CA LEU A 245 0.06 -20.01 -10.14
C LEU A 245 -1.17 -19.29 -9.59
N PHE A 246 -1.25 -17.97 -9.78
CA PHE A 246 -2.25 -17.13 -9.13
C PHE A 246 -3.15 -16.36 -10.10
N GLY A 247 -2.92 -16.49 -11.42
CA GLY A 247 -3.69 -15.82 -12.45
C GLY A 247 -3.41 -14.33 -12.59
N GLY A 248 -2.38 -13.80 -11.92
CA GLY A 248 -2.00 -12.38 -12.01
C GLY A 248 -0.80 -11.99 -11.15
N ILE A 249 -0.48 -10.71 -11.21
CA ILE A 249 0.63 -10.08 -10.49
C ILE A 249 0.03 -9.16 -9.42
N GLU A 250 0.45 -9.33 -8.16
CA GLU A 250 0.04 -8.46 -7.07
C GLU A 250 0.82 -7.13 -7.11
N LEU A 251 0.17 -6.05 -6.69
CA LEU A 251 0.75 -4.70 -6.65
C LEU A 251 2.10 -4.67 -5.93
N VAL A 252 2.23 -5.38 -4.83
CA VAL A 252 3.44 -5.45 -4.00
C VAL A 252 4.63 -6.03 -4.75
N MET A 253 4.41 -6.86 -5.79
CA MET A 253 5.48 -7.50 -6.58
C MET A 253 6.28 -6.52 -7.45
N ILE A 254 5.88 -5.24 -7.49
CA ILE A 254 6.61 -4.17 -8.18
C ILE A 254 8.05 -4.00 -7.66
N ILE A 255 8.30 -4.38 -6.40
CA ILE A 255 9.61 -4.27 -5.76
C ILE A 255 10.51 -5.46 -6.10
N THR A 256 9.94 -6.60 -6.54
CA THR A 256 10.69 -7.83 -6.85
C THR A 256 11.89 -7.62 -7.79
N PRO A 257 11.82 -6.84 -8.88
CA PRO A 257 12.97 -6.60 -9.73
C PRO A 257 14.17 -6.00 -9.00
N ALA A 258 13.95 -4.98 -8.18
CA ALA A 258 15.03 -4.33 -7.42
C ALA A 258 15.69 -5.33 -6.45
N ILE A 259 14.89 -6.15 -5.76
CA ILE A 259 15.39 -7.19 -4.87
C ILE A 259 16.28 -8.18 -5.62
N LEU A 260 15.81 -8.71 -6.76
CA LEU A 260 16.56 -9.69 -7.54
C LEU A 260 17.85 -9.11 -8.13
N PHE A 261 17.87 -7.82 -8.52
CA PHE A 261 19.09 -7.13 -8.94
C PHE A 261 20.10 -7.04 -7.79
N ILE A 262 19.67 -6.65 -6.59
CA ILE A 262 20.55 -6.50 -5.42
C ILE A 262 21.13 -7.85 -5.02
N VAL A 263 20.31 -8.90 -4.94
CA VAL A 263 20.75 -10.27 -4.58
C VAL A 263 21.77 -10.79 -5.60
N CYS A 264 21.44 -10.70 -6.90
CA CYS A 264 22.35 -11.17 -7.94
C CYS A 264 23.67 -10.40 -7.96
N LEU A 265 23.62 -9.07 -7.78
CA LEU A 265 24.81 -8.23 -7.66
C LEU A 265 25.72 -8.72 -6.53
N SER A 266 25.14 -8.96 -5.35
CA SER A 266 25.83 -9.50 -4.19
C SER A 266 26.48 -10.86 -4.48
N ASP A 267 25.71 -11.79 -5.04
CA ASP A 267 26.17 -13.14 -5.37
C ASP A 267 27.34 -13.13 -6.34
N ILE A 268 27.23 -12.39 -7.43
CA ILE A 268 28.29 -12.28 -8.45
C ILE A 268 29.52 -11.58 -7.89
N MET A 269 29.38 -10.53 -7.08
CA MET A 269 30.49 -9.86 -6.43
C MET A 269 31.28 -10.81 -5.55
N HIS A 270 30.60 -11.59 -4.72
CA HIS A 270 31.25 -12.58 -3.86
C HIS A 270 31.97 -13.67 -4.68
N LEU A 271 31.36 -14.16 -5.75
CA LEU A 271 31.94 -15.16 -6.63
C LEU A 271 33.18 -14.63 -7.41
N THR A 272 33.20 -13.34 -7.76
CA THR A 272 34.29 -12.74 -8.56
C THR A 272 35.42 -12.11 -7.73
N ASN A 273 35.24 -11.92 -6.43
CA ASN A 273 36.25 -11.32 -5.56
C ASN A 273 37.53 -12.17 -5.52
N LYS A 274 38.70 -11.52 -5.44
CA LYS A 274 40.02 -12.13 -5.64
C LYS A 274 40.35 -13.25 -4.66
N GLN A 275 40.97 -14.31 -5.19
CA GLN A 275 41.85 -15.22 -4.45
C GLN A 275 43.13 -15.48 -5.25
N SER A 276 44.27 -15.49 -4.54
CA SER A 276 45.63 -15.51 -5.08
C SER A 276 46.19 -16.90 -5.41
N ASN A 277 45.32 -17.91 -5.67
CA ASN A 277 45.84 -19.25 -5.95
C ASN A 277 45.99 -19.47 -7.46
N VAL A 278 47.22 -19.83 -7.86
CA VAL A 278 47.54 -20.24 -9.22
C VAL A 278 46.90 -21.61 -9.49
N ILE A 279 45.79 -21.62 -10.21
CA ILE A 279 45.06 -22.82 -10.56
C ILE A 279 45.18 -23.06 -12.09
N SER A 280 45.50 -24.27 -12.47
CA SER A 280 45.93 -24.63 -13.85
C SER A 280 44.79 -24.68 -14.87
N SER A 281 43.56 -24.95 -14.47
CA SER A 281 42.41 -25.09 -15.38
C SER A 281 41.20 -24.30 -14.96
N LYS A 282 40.31 -23.92 -15.94
CA LYS A 282 39.05 -23.19 -15.68
C LYS A 282 38.09 -23.99 -14.81
N ASN A 283 38.04 -25.31 -14.99
CA ASN A 283 37.21 -26.21 -14.19
C ASN A 283 37.64 -26.26 -12.73
N SER A 284 38.95 -26.49 -12.49
CA SER A 284 39.48 -26.52 -11.14
C SER A 284 39.35 -25.19 -10.42
N PHE A 285 39.50 -24.05 -11.16
CA PHE A 285 39.25 -22.72 -10.63
C PHE A 285 37.77 -22.53 -10.21
N PHE A 286 36.82 -22.87 -11.07
CA PHE A 286 35.42 -22.80 -10.76
C PHE A 286 35.08 -23.65 -9.51
N LEU A 287 35.48 -24.92 -9.50
CA LEU A 287 35.19 -25.82 -8.38
C LEU A 287 35.85 -25.37 -7.06
N ALA A 288 37.08 -24.90 -7.09
CA ALA A 288 37.74 -24.37 -5.91
C ALA A 288 36.96 -23.14 -5.36
N ARG A 289 36.54 -22.25 -6.26
CA ARG A 289 35.78 -21.07 -5.87
C ARG A 289 34.42 -21.41 -5.29
N MET A 290 33.68 -22.31 -5.92
CA MET A 290 32.37 -22.74 -5.44
C MET A 290 32.47 -23.50 -4.10
N ASN A 291 33.56 -24.24 -3.85
CA ASN A 291 33.78 -24.92 -2.58
C ASN A 291 34.17 -23.96 -1.43
N THR A 292 34.83 -22.85 -1.73
CA THR A 292 35.25 -21.86 -0.72
C THR A 292 34.19 -20.79 -0.47
N VAL A 293 33.74 -20.10 -1.52
CA VAL A 293 32.86 -18.94 -1.42
C VAL A 293 31.42 -19.29 -1.82
N GLY A 294 31.24 -20.18 -2.81
CA GLY A 294 29.92 -20.52 -3.34
C GLY A 294 28.98 -21.11 -2.29
N LYS A 295 29.51 -21.81 -1.28
CA LYS A 295 28.71 -22.31 -0.16
C LYS A 295 28.16 -21.15 0.70
N ALA A 296 28.98 -20.13 0.95
CA ALA A 296 28.56 -18.95 1.70
C ALA A 296 27.53 -18.14 0.90
N VAL A 297 27.74 -17.96 -0.41
CA VAL A 297 26.78 -17.30 -1.31
C VAL A 297 25.46 -18.05 -1.36
N ALA A 298 25.49 -19.38 -1.48
CA ALA A 298 24.27 -20.18 -1.43
C ALA A 298 23.54 -20.05 -0.10
N LEU A 299 24.26 -19.94 1.01
CA LEU A 299 23.68 -19.74 2.33
C LEU A 299 23.02 -18.37 2.45
N THR A 300 23.67 -17.29 1.99
CA THR A 300 23.08 -15.94 2.03
C THR A 300 21.82 -15.85 1.19
N SER A 301 21.82 -16.37 -0.04
CA SER A 301 20.62 -16.38 -0.88
C SER A 301 19.52 -17.26 -0.30
N LEU A 302 19.85 -18.37 0.36
CA LEU A 302 18.87 -19.23 1.02
C LEU A 302 18.25 -18.55 2.25
N THR A 303 19.04 -17.85 3.06
CA THR A 303 18.52 -17.07 4.20
C THR A 303 17.63 -15.92 3.74
N THR A 304 17.99 -15.25 2.65
CA THR A 304 17.14 -14.23 2.02
C THR A 304 15.80 -14.84 1.54
N ALA A 305 15.84 -15.98 0.86
CA ALA A 305 14.62 -16.68 0.45
C ALA A 305 13.76 -17.09 1.66
N MET A 306 14.37 -17.57 2.74
CA MET A 306 13.66 -17.90 3.99
C MET A 306 12.99 -16.67 4.62
N SER A 307 13.63 -15.50 4.60
CA SER A 307 13.01 -14.26 5.07
C SER A 307 11.74 -13.93 4.27
N PHE A 308 11.77 -14.07 2.95
CA PHE A 308 10.56 -13.86 2.14
C PHE A 308 9.48 -14.93 2.41
N LEU A 309 9.87 -16.17 2.71
CA LEU A 309 8.91 -17.21 3.09
C LEU A 309 8.21 -16.92 4.44
N THR A 310 8.76 -16.07 5.30
CA THR A 310 8.03 -15.69 6.53
C THR A 310 6.76 -14.90 6.25
N PHE A 311 6.64 -14.30 5.07
CA PHE A 311 5.38 -13.67 4.64
C PHE A 311 4.23 -14.68 4.43
N LEU A 312 4.51 -15.99 4.35
CA LEU A 312 3.47 -17.03 4.30
C LEU A 312 2.64 -17.13 5.59
N VAL A 313 3.13 -16.57 6.69
CA VAL A 313 2.40 -16.51 7.96
C VAL A 313 1.35 -15.39 7.96
N ASN A 314 1.34 -14.55 6.92
CA ASN A 314 0.42 -13.43 6.80
C ASN A 314 -0.96 -13.89 6.30
N ASP A 315 -2.03 -13.33 6.86
CA ASP A 315 -3.40 -13.64 6.42
C ASP A 315 -3.76 -12.95 5.10
N ILE A 316 -2.92 -12.00 4.63
CA ILE A 316 -3.19 -11.25 3.41
C ILE A 316 -2.56 -11.91 2.21
N VAL A 317 -3.41 -12.40 1.34
CA VAL A 317 -3.04 -13.13 0.13
C VAL A 317 -2.03 -12.41 -0.77
N PRO A 318 -2.14 -11.10 -1.09
CA PRO A 318 -1.12 -10.40 -1.85
C PRO A 318 0.29 -10.46 -1.23
N ILE A 319 0.41 -10.33 0.10
CA ILE A 319 1.70 -10.37 0.80
C ILE A 319 2.26 -11.79 0.82
N LEU A 320 1.41 -12.77 1.09
CA LEU A 320 1.76 -14.19 1.03
C LEU A 320 2.29 -14.58 -0.35
N ARG A 321 1.57 -14.20 -1.42
CA ARG A 321 1.97 -14.48 -2.81
C ARG A 321 3.27 -13.78 -3.18
N PHE A 322 3.44 -12.51 -2.77
CA PHE A 322 4.70 -11.78 -2.95
C PHE A 322 5.86 -12.51 -2.30
N GLY A 323 5.73 -12.93 -1.04
CA GLY A 323 6.76 -13.66 -0.31
C GLY A 323 7.17 -14.94 -1.02
N LEU A 324 6.20 -15.76 -1.44
CA LEU A 324 6.47 -17.00 -2.16
C LEU A 324 7.17 -16.77 -3.50
N ILE A 325 6.66 -15.86 -4.32
CA ILE A 325 7.21 -15.57 -5.66
C ILE A 325 8.61 -14.97 -5.54
N THR A 326 8.82 -14.04 -4.61
CA THR A 326 10.14 -13.43 -4.42
C THR A 326 11.16 -14.44 -3.88
N ALA A 327 10.77 -15.32 -2.94
CA ALA A 327 11.63 -16.39 -2.46
C ALA A 327 12.06 -17.35 -3.60
N LEU A 328 11.11 -17.78 -4.44
CA LEU A 328 11.41 -18.59 -5.62
C LEU A 328 12.32 -17.83 -6.61
N GLY A 329 12.06 -16.54 -6.80
CA GLY A 329 12.89 -15.65 -7.62
C GLY A 329 14.34 -15.56 -7.12
N VAL A 330 14.56 -15.40 -5.83
CA VAL A 330 15.89 -15.38 -5.21
C VAL A 330 16.65 -16.70 -5.44
N VAL A 331 15.99 -17.83 -5.20
CA VAL A 331 16.60 -19.16 -5.45
C VAL A 331 16.94 -19.35 -6.92
N PHE A 332 16.06 -18.94 -7.83
CA PHE A 332 16.29 -19.02 -9.27
C PHE A 332 17.41 -18.08 -9.72
N THR A 333 17.49 -16.89 -9.13
CA THR A 333 18.58 -15.92 -9.37
C THR A 333 19.92 -16.48 -8.97
N LEU A 334 20.04 -17.10 -7.79
CA LEU A 334 21.25 -17.79 -7.36
C LEU A 334 21.67 -18.87 -8.35
N PHE A 335 20.71 -19.67 -8.83
CA PHE A 335 20.99 -20.72 -9.80
C PHE A 335 21.52 -20.14 -11.12
N LEU A 336 20.89 -19.09 -11.66
CA LEU A 336 21.37 -18.42 -12.86
C LEU A 336 22.72 -17.72 -12.64
N ALA A 337 22.96 -17.07 -11.49
CA ALA A 337 24.23 -16.44 -11.16
C ALA A 337 25.38 -17.47 -11.16
N THR A 338 25.14 -18.68 -10.64
CA THR A 338 26.15 -19.75 -10.68
C THR A 338 26.45 -20.24 -12.09
N ILE A 339 25.42 -20.33 -12.96
CA ILE A 339 25.59 -20.69 -14.38
C ILE A 339 26.37 -19.60 -15.13
N VAL A 340 25.98 -18.35 -14.95
CA VAL A 340 26.65 -17.19 -15.56
C VAL A 340 28.12 -17.14 -15.15
N TYR A 341 28.41 -17.34 -13.86
CA TYR A 341 29.78 -17.42 -13.38
C TYR A 341 30.53 -18.58 -14.02
N ALA A 342 29.92 -19.79 -14.14
CA ALA A 342 30.54 -20.93 -14.81
C ALA A 342 30.84 -20.72 -16.32
N ILE A 343 30.01 -19.93 -17.01
CA ILE A 343 30.21 -19.57 -18.42
C ILE A 343 31.28 -18.49 -18.59
N SER A 344 31.32 -17.53 -17.66
CA SER A 344 32.15 -16.33 -17.76
C SER A 344 33.55 -16.46 -17.14
N VAL A 345 33.79 -17.55 -16.40
CA VAL A 345 35.12 -17.80 -15.78
C VAL A 345 36.22 -17.77 -16.82
N ASP A 346 37.19 -16.86 -16.64
CA ASP A 346 38.42 -16.76 -17.43
C ASP A 346 39.63 -16.59 -16.53
N LYS A 347 40.80 -17.03 -17.01
CA LYS A 347 42.08 -16.90 -16.28
C LYS A 347 42.47 -15.44 -16.02
N SER A 348 42.00 -14.53 -16.84
CA SER A 348 42.23 -13.08 -16.69
C SER A 348 41.54 -12.45 -15.46
N PHE A 349 40.57 -13.12 -14.83
CA PHE A 349 39.95 -12.65 -13.58
C PHE A 349 40.96 -12.46 -12.42
N ASN A 350 42.06 -13.21 -12.44
CA ASN A 350 43.13 -13.10 -11.44
C ASN A 350 43.97 -11.80 -11.54
N GLN A 351 43.85 -11.04 -12.63
CA GLN A 351 44.74 -9.91 -12.91
C GLN A 351 44.11 -8.53 -12.74
N SER A 352 42.80 -8.42 -12.52
CA SER A 352 42.20 -7.10 -12.32
C SER A 352 42.60 -6.54 -10.94
N LYS A 353 43.59 -5.63 -10.92
CA LYS A 353 43.91 -4.86 -9.70
C LYS A 353 42.67 -4.01 -9.32
N PRO A 354 42.27 -3.95 -8.05
CA PRO A 354 41.22 -3.04 -7.62
C PRO A 354 41.60 -1.62 -8.06
N ILE A 355 40.59 -0.80 -8.36
CA ILE A 355 40.80 0.61 -8.65
C ILE A 355 41.46 1.21 -7.40
N LYS A 356 42.66 1.77 -7.52
CA LYS A 356 43.43 2.33 -6.39
C LYS A 356 42.58 3.25 -5.51
N GLN A 357 41.70 4.04 -6.13
CA GLN A 357 40.79 4.96 -5.41
C GLN A 357 39.77 4.23 -4.53
N ILE A 358 39.17 3.14 -5.02
CA ILE A 358 38.22 2.34 -4.23
C ILE A 358 38.97 1.62 -3.11
N GLN A 359 40.16 1.12 -3.38
CA GLN A 359 41.00 0.50 -2.35
C GLN A 359 41.41 1.50 -1.27
N GLN A 360 41.81 2.72 -1.65
CA GLN A 360 42.12 3.79 -0.70
C GLN A 360 40.91 4.20 0.13
N PHE A 361 39.74 4.30 -0.50
CA PHE A 361 38.49 4.62 0.19
C PHE A 361 38.09 3.51 1.18
N THR A 362 38.14 2.24 0.76
CA THR A 362 37.87 1.11 1.66
C THR A 362 38.89 1.00 2.77
N ASP A 363 40.17 1.19 2.48
CA ASP A 363 41.26 1.20 3.50
C ASP A 363 41.06 2.36 4.49
N SER A 364 40.63 3.53 4.03
CA SER A 364 40.30 4.67 4.91
C SER A 364 39.12 4.35 5.83
N ILE A 365 38.06 3.75 5.31
CA ILE A 365 36.93 3.30 6.13
C ILE A 365 37.35 2.23 7.13
N ILE A 366 38.13 1.23 6.69
CA ILE A 366 38.60 0.16 7.55
C ILE A 366 39.50 0.73 8.66
N ASN A 367 40.41 1.68 8.33
CA ASN A 367 41.25 2.33 9.32
C ASN A 367 40.44 3.21 10.28
N PHE A 368 39.43 3.93 9.79
CA PHE A 368 38.52 4.68 10.63
C PHE A 368 37.77 3.77 11.61
N LEU A 369 37.23 2.65 11.13
CA LEU A 369 36.54 1.67 11.97
C LEU A 369 37.48 0.99 12.97
N LYS A 370 38.68 0.60 12.55
CA LYS A 370 39.72 0.04 13.45
C LYS A 370 40.15 1.02 14.53
N ASN A 371 40.30 2.29 14.18
CA ASN A 371 40.60 3.33 15.14
C ASN A 371 39.42 3.62 16.06
N GLY A 372 38.19 3.60 15.51
CA GLY A 372 36.96 3.72 16.26
C GLY A 372 36.76 2.60 17.28
N GLN A 373 37.06 1.34 16.90
CA GLN A 373 36.99 0.20 17.83
C GLN A 373 37.89 0.36 19.08
N ARG A 374 38.96 1.16 19.00
CA ARG A 374 39.85 1.47 20.14
C ARG A 374 39.41 2.73 20.91
N SER A 375 38.41 3.46 20.41
CA SER A 375 37.95 4.71 20.99
C SER A 375 36.77 4.47 21.94
N VAL A 376 36.94 4.84 23.19
CA VAL A 376 35.85 4.85 24.20
C VAL A 376 34.67 5.72 23.71
N ALA A 377 34.98 6.84 23.07
CA ALA A 377 33.97 7.74 22.53
C ALA A 377 33.08 7.07 21.45
N PHE A 378 33.68 6.22 20.58
CA PHE A 378 32.90 5.47 19.58
C PHE A 378 31.96 4.47 20.22
N HIS A 379 32.41 3.73 21.21
CA HIS A 379 31.55 2.77 21.93
C HIS A 379 30.42 3.49 22.69
N PHE A 380 30.74 4.61 23.32
CA PHE A 380 29.77 5.45 24.01
C PHE A 380 28.68 5.98 23.03
N PHE A 381 29.09 6.50 21.88
CA PHE A 381 28.20 6.94 20.82
C PHE A 381 27.30 5.81 20.30
N MET A 382 27.86 4.63 20.01
CA MET A 382 27.08 3.48 19.55
C MET A 382 26.12 2.98 20.64
N THR A 383 26.52 2.99 21.90
CA THR A 383 25.63 2.63 23.02
C THR A 383 24.45 3.59 23.12
N ILE A 384 24.70 4.89 22.98
CA ILE A 384 23.62 5.90 22.96
C ILE A 384 22.66 5.64 21.80
N LEU A 385 23.17 5.44 20.58
CA LEU A 385 22.34 5.17 19.41
C LEU A 385 21.46 3.92 19.59
N ILE A 386 22.04 2.84 20.10
CA ILE A 386 21.30 1.60 20.36
C ILE A 386 20.27 1.80 21.48
N SER A 387 20.63 2.55 22.54
CA SER A 387 19.70 2.85 23.64
C SER A 387 18.51 3.68 23.16
N ILE A 388 18.75 4.69 22.31
CA ILE A 388 17.73 5.47 21.66
C ILE A 388 16.85 4.56 20.77
N GLY A 389 17.49 3.67 20.02
CA GLY A 389 16.81 2.71 19.17
C GLY A 389 15.88 1.79 19.97
N ILE A 390 16.36 1.21 21.04
CA ILE A 390 15.58 0.34 21.93
C ILE A 390 14.42 1.14 22.57
N TYR A 391 14.71 2.34 23.09
CA TYR A 391 13.66 3.19 23.66
C TYR A 391 12.57 3.53 22.63
N GLY A 392 12.99 3.88 21.39
CA GLY A 392 12.05 4.15 20.30
C GLY A 392 11.21 2.93 19.91
N ALA A 393 11.81 1.74 19.89
CA ALA A 393 11.12 0.49 19.55
C ALA A 393 9.97 0.16 20.54
N PHE A 394 10.11 0.54 21.83
CA PHE A 394 9.06 0.35 22.82
C PHE A 394 7.99 1.45 22.82
N ASN A 395 8.29 2.64 22.30
CA ASN A 395 7.41 3.81 22.40
C ASN A 395 6.84 4.27 21.05
N VAL A 396 7.37 3.79 19.91
CA VAL A 396 6.83 4.15 18.60
C VAL A 396 5.40 3.61 18.46
N GLN A 397 4.50 4.48 18.03
CA GLN A 397 3.10 4.09 17.80
C GLN A 397 2.95 3.53 16.38
N ILE A 398 2.15 2.48 16.26
CA ILE A 398 1.75 1.94 14.97
C ILE A 398 0.58 2.77 14.48
N ASP A 399 0.74 3.44 13.34
CA ASP A 399 -0.33 4.19 12.70
C ASP A 399 -0.19 4.14 11.17
N ASN A 400 -1.31 4.23 10.46
CA ASN A 400 -1.34 4.16 9.01
C ASN A 400 -2.30 5.24 8.49
N TYR A 401 -1.85 6.01 7.52
CA TYR A 401 -2.64 7.01 6.82
C TYR A 401 -2.93 6.54 5.40
N LEU A 402 -4.11 6.80 4.91
CA LEU A 402 -4.49 6.49 3.53
C LEU A 402 -3.60 7.24 2.53
N THR A 403 -3.12 8.42 2.91
CA THR A 403 -2.34 9.33 2.08
C THR A 403 -0.83 9.20 2.24
N ASP A 404 -0.32 8.36 3.16
CA ASP A 404 1.13 8.21 3.41
C ASP A 404 1.92 7.80 2.16
N GLU A 405 1.34 6.92 1.34
CA GLU A 405 1.95 6.40 0.12
C GLU A 405 1.86 7.38 -1.06
N ILE A 406 1.16 8.50 -0.89
CA ILE A 406 0.87 9.44 -1.96
C ILE A 406 1.78 10.67 -1.86
N ASN A 407 2.47 10.99 -2.94
CA ASN A 407 3.28 12.21 -2.97
C ASN A 407 2.40 13.44 -2.75
N LYS A 408 2.73 14.26 -1.74
CA LYS A 408 2.00 15.48 -1.37
C LYS A 408 1.83 16.50 -2.50
N LYS A 409 2.70 16.45 -3.53
CA LYS A 409 2.61 17.30 -4.73
C LYS A 409 1.76 16.68 -5.84
N SER A 410 1.30 15.44 -5.68
CA SER A 410 0.49 14.78 -6.71
C SER A 410 -0.93 15.34 -6.76
N LYS A 411 -1.53 15.31 -7.95
CA LYS A 411 -2.93 15.71 -8.15
C LYS A 411 -3.87 14.91 -7.24
N MET A 412 -3.57 13.63 -7.04
CA MET A 412 -4.39 12.77 -6.18
C MET A 412 -4.36 13.21 -4.72
N TYR A 413 -3.19 13.56 -4.17
CA TYR A 413 -3.11 14.08 -2.81
C TYR A 413 -3.90 15.38 -2.66
N GLN A 414 -3.75 16.32 -3.62
CA GLN A 414 -4.48 17.58 -3.60
C GLN A 414 -5.99 17.37 -3.64
N GLN A 415 -6.45 16.42 -4.45
CA GLN A 415 -7.86 16.06 -4.54
C GLN A 415 -8.38 15.46 -3.22
N THR A 416 -7.69 14.50 -2.64
CA THR A 416 -8.08 13.91 -1.35
C THR A 416 -8.09 14.97 -0.24
N ASN A 417 -7.04 15.79 -0.16
CA ASN A 417 -6.92 16.85 0.83
C ASN A 417 -8.00 17.93 0.71
N PHE A 418 -8.51 18.18 -0.49
CA PHE A 418 -9.64 19.08 -0.68
C PHE A 418 -10.88 18.62 0.10
N PHE A 419 -11.22 17.33 0.02
CA PHE A 419 -12.37 16.79 0.75
C PHE A 419 -12.12 16.71 2.27
N ASP A 420 -10.90 16.37 2.67
CA ASP A 420 -10.53 16.34 4.09
C ASP A 420 -10.64 17.74 4.73
N SER A 421 -10.18 18.76 4.01
CA SER A 421 -10.16 20.14 4.52
C SER A 421 -11.53 20.82 4.53
N HIS A 422 -12.43 20.49 3.59
CA HIS A 422 -13.67 21.23 3.37
C HIS A 422 -14.95 20.46 3.66
N PHE A 423 -14.91 19.13 3.64
CA PHE A 423 -16.09 18.30 3.76
C PHE A 423 -15.98 17.18 4.81
N GLY A 424 -14.92 17.20 5.63
CA GLY A 424 -14.72 16.22 6.71
C GLY A 424 -14.26 14.85 6.23
N GLY A 425 -13.75 14.76 5.00
CA GLY A 425 -13.05 13.58 4.50
C GLY A 425 -13.79 12.71 3.52
N ILE A 426 -13.07 11.69 3.06
CA ILE A 426 -13.55 10.70 2.07
C ILE A 426 -13.54 9.26 2.59
N LYS A 427 -13.12 9.01 3.84
CA LYS A 427 -13.08 7.66 4.42
C LYS A 427 -14.49 7.24 4.85
N PRO A 428 -15.19 6.36 4.12
CA PRO A 428 -16.55 5.95 4.46
C PRO A 428 -16.52 4.98 5.64
N ILE A 429 -17.38 5.24 6.61
CA ILE A 429 -17.57 4.42 7.81
C ILE A 429 -19.05 4.25 8.04
N THR A 430 -19.52 3.02 8.12
CA THR A 430 -20.90 2.73 8.47
C THR A 430 -20.99 2.16 9.88
N ILE A 431 -21.78 2.78 10.73
CA ILE A 431 -22.01 2.41 12.12
C ILE A 431 -23.40 1.76 12.22
N PHE A 432 -23.47 0.59 12.83
CA PHE A 432 -24.71 -0.17 13.01
C PHE A 432 -25.03 -0.39 14.46
N LEU A 433 -26.32 -0.40 14.76
CA LEU A 433 -26.90 -0.81 16.03
C LEU A 433 -28.01 -1.82 15.78
N ASP A 434 -28.04 -2.90 16.56
CA ASP A 434 -29.13 -3.87 16.48
C ASP A 434 -30.40 -3.26 17.08
N LYS A 435 -31.58 -3.41 16.42
CA LYS A 435 -32.85 -2.84 16.89
C LYS A 435 -33.29 -3.41 18.23
N ASP A 436 -33.00 -4.67 18.47
CA ASP A 436 -33.33 -5.34 19.74
C ASP A 436 -32.63 -4.72 20.97
N CYS A 437 -31.63 -3.89 20.75
CA CYS A 437 -30.88 -3.20 21.80
C CYS A 437 -31.34 -1.76 22.03
N VAL A 438 -32.31 -1.25 21.26
CA VAL A 438 -32.71 0.17 21.28
C VAL A 438 -34.23 0.30 21.25
N ASP A 439 -34.83 0.56 22.38
CA ASP A 439 -36.27 0.76 22.52
C ASP A 439 -36.71 2.22 22.31
N ASP A 440 -35.78 3.19 22.31
CA ASP A 440 -36.08 4.62 22.31
C ASP A 440 -35.37 5.38 21.17
N LEU A 441 -36.17 6.07 20.34
CA LEU A 441 -35.68 6.96 19.28
C LEU A 441 -34.88 8.16 19.82
N GLU A 442 -35.08 8.54 21.06
CA GLU A 442 -34.36 9.64 21.69
C GLU A 442 -32.90 9.28 21.92
N ILE A 443 -32.63 8.04 22.29
CA ILE A 443 -31.26 7.50 22.43
C ILE A 443 -30.53 7.53 21.07
N LEU A 444 -31.20 7.17 19.98
CA LEU A 444 -30.62 7.20 18.65
C LEU A 444 -30.24 8.61 18.20
N ASN A 445 -31.05 9.61 18.52
CA ASN A 445 -30.72 11.00 18.24
C ASN A 445 -29.52 11.49 19.08
N GLN A 446 -29.37 10.99 20.30
CA GLN A 446 -28.20 11.25 21.14
C GLN A 446 -26.95 10.59 20.55
N VAL A 447 -27.06 9.34 20.08
CA VAL A 447 -25.99 8.63 19.36
C VAL A 447 -25.54 9.39 18.12
N GLU A 448 -26.46 9.88 17.28
CA GLU A 448 -26.09 10.69 16.12
C GLU A 448 -25.34 11.97 16.50
N LYS A 449 -25.79 12.66 17.56
CA LYS A 449 -25.08 13.85 18.08
C LYS A 449 -23.69 13.48 18.61
N SER A 450 -23.55 12.35 19.26
CA SER A 450 -22.27 11.86 19.78
C SER A 450 -21.32 11.49 18.62
N ILE A 451 -21.80 10.81 17.60
CA ILE A 451 -21.03 10.52 16.39
C ILE A 451 -20.46 11.81 15.78
N LYS A 452 -21.29 12.85 15.64
CA LYS A 452 -20.86 14.18 15.15
C LYS A 452 -19.85 14.84 16.10
N LYS A 453 -20.04 14.72 17.40
CA LYS A 453 -19.12 15.25 18.42
C LYS A 453 -17.73 14.59 18.35
N HIS A 454 -17.67 13.31 18.00
CA HIS A 454 -16.40 12.59 17.78
C HIS A 454 -15.75 12.91 16.42
N GLY A 455 -16.30 13.83 15.63
CA GLY A 455 -15.69 14.34 14.41
C GLY A 455 -16.03 13.55 13.15
N PHE A 456 -17.04 12.69 13.19
CA PHE A 456 -17.57 12.05 12.01
C PHE A 456 -18.67 12.90 11.35
N VAL A 457 -18.67 12.96 10.03
CA VAL A 457 -19.74 13.59 9.25
C VAL A 457 -20.80 12.53 8.95
N VAL A 458 -22.00 12.68 9.47
CA VAL A 458 -23.13 11.77 9.21
C VAL A 458 -23.85 12.24 7.95
N ASP A 459 -23.71 11.49 6.86
CA ASP A 459 -24.38 11.80 5.60
C ASP A 459 -25.82 11.25 5.56
N PHE A 460 -26.02 10.04 6.08
CA PHE A 460 -27.33 9.38 6.09
C PHE A 460 -27.54 8.55 7.35
N SER A 461 -28.78 8.53 7.84
CA SER A 461 -29.20 7.61 8.90
C SER A 461 -30.65 7.16 8.67
N ASN A 462 -31.03 5.99 9.19
CA ASN A 462 -32.40 5.47 9.11
C ASN A 462 -33.23 5.72 10.38
N ILE A 463 -32.79 6.61 11.25
CA ILE A 463 -33.38 6.82 12.59
C ILE A 463 -34.67 7.64 12.51
N SER A 464 -34.73 8.64 11.67
CA SER A 464 -35.90 9.50 11.59
C SER A 464 -36.92 8.93 10.62
N SER A 465 -38.14 9.49 10.61
CA SER A 465 -39.22 9.27 9.63
C SER A 465 -38.78 9.35 8.15
N ASN A 466 -37.51 9.48 7.93
CA ASN A 466 -36.77 9.31 6.69
C ASN A 466 -36.81 7.88 6.13
N SER A 467 -37.35 6.89 6.84
CA SER A 467 -37.46 5.52 6.31
C SER A 467 -38.18 5.49 4.94
N ILE A 468 -39.17 6.34 4.74
CA ILE A 468 -39.89 6.46 3.45
C ILE A 468 -39.00 7.14 2.39
N VAL A 469 -38.17 8.11 2.78
CA VAL A 469 -37.21 8.77 1.88
C VAL A 469 -36.08 7.81 1.52
N MET A 470 -35.60 7.05 2.48
CA MET A 470 -34.58 6.01 2.28
C MET A 470 -35.11 4.87 1.39
N GLN A 471 -36.37 4.46 1.57
CA GLN A 471 -37.04 3.49 0.70
C GLN A 471 -37.17 4.02 -0.75
N LYS A 472 -37.54 5.30 -0.93
CA LYS A 472 -37.55 5.96 -2.25
C LYS A 472 -36.17 6.19 -2.84
N MET A 473 -35.11 6.23 -2.02
CA MET A 473 -33.70 6.32 -2.43
C MET A 473 -33.09 4.94 -2.71
N GLY A 474 -33.85 3.85 -2.55
CA GLY A 474 -33.39 2.49 -2.85
C GLY A 474 -32.49 1.84 -1.78
N PHE A 475 -32.43 2.42 -0.58
CA PHE A 475 -31.66 1.83 0.54
C PHE A 475 -32.41 0.70 1.27
N ALA A 476 -33.71 0.53 1.03
CA ALA A 476 -34.58 -0.40 1.79
C ALA A 476 -34.60 -1.85 1.27
N GLU A 477 -33.93 -2.16 0.16
CA GLU A 477 -34.11 -3.46 -0.51
C GLU A 477 -33.22 -4.60 0.01
N ARG A 478 -32.31 -4.36 0.98
CA ARG A 478 -31.38 -5.40 1.41
C ARG A 478 -31.36 -5.60 2.93
N GLY A 479 -32.31 -6.40 3.44
CA GLY A 479 -32.13 -7.13 4.70
C GLY A 479 -31.91 -6.33 6.01
N LEU A 480 -32.21 -5.02 6.03
CA LEU A 480 -31.92 -4.11 7.13
C LEU A 480 -33.14 -3.76 7.98
N VAL A 481 -34.12 -4.63 7.99
CA VAL A 481 -35.33 -4.43 8.78
C VAL A 481 -35.00 -4.36 10.28
N ASP A 482 -33.90 -5.01 10.71
CA ASP A 482 -33.59 -5.24 12.12
C ASP A 482 -32.38 -4.42 12.65
N LYS A 483 -31.86 -3.44 11.88
CA LYS A 483 -30.71 -2.62 12.31
C LYS A 483 -30.93 -1.13 12.07
N TYR A 484 -30.44 -0.32 13.02
CA TYR A 484 -30.24 1.10 12.80
C TYR A 484 -28.84 1.32 12.22
N PHE A 485 -28.70 2.28 11.29
CA PHE A 485 -27.41 2.58 10.70
C PHE A 485 -27.17 4.07 10.49
N PHE A 486 -25.87 4.42 10.51
CA PHE A 486 -25.36 5.74 10.22
C PHE A 486 -24.26 5.59 9.17
N ILE A 487 -24.45 6.18 8.00
CA ILE A 487 -23.42 6.29 6.97
C ILE A 487 -22.66 7.57 7.23
N CYS A 488 -21.38 7.42 7.57
CA CYS A 488 -20.54 8.49 8.02
C CYS A 488 -19.28 8.60 7.13
N ARG A 489 -18.63 9.75 7.20
CA ARG A 489 -17.29 9.98 6.65
C ARG A 489 -16.35 10.51 7.72
N SER A 490 -15.06 10.21 7.57
CA SER A 490 -14.01 10.81 8.37
C SER A 490 -12.85 11.30 7.49
N SER A 491 -12.12 12.31 7.98
CA SER A 491 -10.84 12.73 7.42
C SER A 491 -9.75 11.69 7.70
N ASP A 492 -8.65 11.77 6.94
CA ASP A 492 -7.50 10.89 7.12
C ASP A 492 -6.57 11.38 8.25
N GLU A 493 -7.00 11.17 9.48
CA GLU A 493 -6.22 11.50 10.70
C GLU A 493 -5.39 10.33 11.23
N GLY A 494 -5.23 9.27 10.44
CA GLY A 494 -4.58 8.03 10.82
C GLY A 494 -5.52 6.99 11.41
N SER A 495 -5.14 5.73 11.25
CA SER A 495 -5.92 4.57 11.71
C SER A 495 -6.10 4.56 13.23
N LEU A 496 -5.07 4.98 13.98
CA LEU A 496 -5.10 5.03 15.44
C LEU A 496 -6.14 6.04 15.95
N SER A 497 -6.22 7.22 15.32
CA SER A 497 -7.19 8.26 15.66
C SER A 497 -8.61 7.77 15.42
N THR A 498 -8.90 7.23 14.24
CA THR A 498 -10.22 6.71 13.87
C THR A 498 -10.68 5.61 14.84
N LEU A 499 -9.82 4.62 15.10
CA LEU A 499 -10.16 3.51 16.00
C LEU A 499 -10.35 3.98 17.45
N LYS A 500 -9.58 4.97 17.91
CA LYS A 500 -9.80 5.58 19.25
C LYS A 500 -11.15 6.31 19.32
N LYS A 501 -11.53 7.07 18.30
CA LYS A 501 -12.83 7.76 18.22
C LYS A 501 -13.99 6.76 18.28
N LEU A 502 -13.92 5.66 17.52
CA LEU A 502 -14.93 4.61 17.54
C LEU A 502 -15.01 3.92 18.91
N LYS A 503 -13.87 3.60 19.52
CA LYS A 503 -13.81 3.01 20.85
C LYS A 503 -14.35 3.97 21.94
N SER A 504 -14.10 5.27 21.84
CA SER A 504 -14.65 6.25 22.78
C SER A 504 -16.16 6.37 22.64
N LEU A 505 -16.69 6.27 21.41
CA LEU A 505 -18.13 6.19 21.18
C LEU A 505 -18.75 4.95 21.84
N GLU A 506 -18.12 3.78 21.72
CA GLU A 506 -18.57 2.56 22.40
C GLU A 506 -18.59 2.73 23.92
N THR A 507 -17.51 3.29 24.49
CA THR A 507 -17.40 3.46 25.95
C THR A 507 -18.43 4.42 26.51
N GLU A 508 -18.86 5.44 25.76
CA GLU A 508 -19.89 6.39 26.14
C GLU A 508 -21.26 5.70 26.37
N TYR A 509 -21.53 4.61 25.63
CA TYR A 509 -22.82 3.89 25.68
C TYR A 509 -22.75 2.48 26.28
N VAL A 510 -21.65 2.10 26.92
CA VAL A 510 -21.52 0.80 27.60
C VAL A 510 -22.62 0.60 28.64
N SER A 511 -22.96 1.64 29.41
CA SER A 511 -24.02 1.59 30.43
C SER A 511 -25.41 1.39 29.86
N SER A 512 -25.63 1.79 28.60
CA SER A 512 -26.92 1.65 27.91
C SER A 512 -27.08 0.29 27.21
N GLY A 513 -26.06 -0.60 27.29
CA GLY A 513 -26.11 -1.93 26.68
C GLY A 513 -26.06 -1.93 25.13
N LEU A 514 -25.80 -0.78 24.50
CA LEU A 514 -25.75 -0.67 23.04
C LEU A 514 -24.50 -1.36 22.50
N LYS A 515 -24.69 -2.19 21.47
CA LYS A 515 -23.60 -2.84 20.74
C LYS A 515 -23.42 -2.17 19.38
N PHE A 516 -22.23 -1.62 19.17
CA PHE A 516 -21.84 -0.99 17.92
C PHE A 516 -21.13 -2.00 17.02
N ASN A 517 -21.52 -2.03 15.76
CA ASN A 517 -20.86 -2.77 14.69
C ASN A 517 -20.42 -1.77 13.62
N TYR A 518 -19.26 -2.01 13.01
CA TYR A 518 -18.67 -1.08 12.05
C TYR A 518 -18.39 -1.79 10.73
N SER A 519 -18.62 -1.08 9.62
CA SER A 519 -18.28 -1.49 8.27
C SER A 519 -17.84 -0.26 7.45
N GLY A 520 -17.56 -0.47 6.18
CA GLY A 520 -17.13 0.59 5.26
C GLY A 520 -15.64 0.52 4.96
N ALA A 521 -15.28 0.89 3.74
CA ALA A 521 -13.91 0.79 3.22
C ALA A 521 -12.89 1.55 4.10
N GLY A 522 -13.28 2.73 4.65
CA GLY A 522 -12.41 3.51 5.54
C GLY A 522 -12.13 2.81 6.87
N TYR A 523 -13.15 2.24 7.50
CA TYR A 523 -12.98 1.46 8.73
C TYR A 523 -12.13 0.21 8.50
N LEU A 524 -12.41 -0.52 7.42
CA LEU A 524 -11.66 -1.73 7.08
C LEU A 524 -10.19 -1.40 6.81
N PHE A 525 -9.91 -0.33 6.06
CA PHE A 525 -8.55 0.13 5.83
C PHE A 525 -7.80 0.39 7.15
N ASP A 526 -8.42 1.12 8.09
CA ASP A 526 -7.80 1.45 9.38
C ASP A 526 -7.58 0.21 10.26
N LYS A 527 -8.57 -0.66 10.35
CA LYS A 527 -8.49 -1.92 11.12
C LYS A 527 -7.45 -2.86 10.54
N LEU A 528 -7.46 -3.02 9.21
CA LEU A 528 -6.55 -3.90 8.50
C LEU A 528 -5.11 -3.39 8.53
N GLY A 529 -4.89 -2.11 8.25
CA GLY A 529 -3.56 -1.50 8.27
C GLY A 529 -2.84 -1.77 9.57
N ASN A 530 -3.53 -1.62 10.70
CA ASN A 530 -2.96 -1.92 12.02
C ASN A 530 -2.66 -3.42 12.23
N ASN A 531 -3.59 -4.29 11.84
CA ASN A 531 -3.39 -5.74 11.98
C ASN A 531 -2.25 -6.23 11.10
N LEU A 532 -2.17 -5.73 9.86
CA LEU A 532 -1.11 -6.03 8.91
C LEU A 532 0.26 -5.60 9.42
N THR A 533 0.37 -4.37 9.89
CA THR A 533 1.63 -3.87 10.44
C THR A 533 2.13 -4.78 11.58
N ARG A 534 1.22 -5.23 12.45
CA ARG A 534 1.55 -6.18 13.52
C ARG A 534 1.97 -7.55 12.99
N GLN A 535 1.27 -8.09 11.98
CA GLN A 535 1.62 -9.37 11.36
C GLN A 535 2.99 -9.31 10.67
N LEU A 536 3.31 -8.20 9.99
CA LEU A 536 4.63 -7.99 9.38
C LEU A 536 5.75 -7.90 10.43
N ILE A 537 5.50 -7.21 11.55
CA ILE A 537 6.44 -7.19 12.69
C ILE A 537 6.66 -8.62 13.23
N PHE A 538 5.59 -9.39 13.39
CA PHE A 538 5.67 -10.78 13.83
C PHE A 538 6.44 -11.64 12.81
N GLY A 539 6.17 -11.47 11.51
CA GLY A 539 6.93 -12.11 10.43
C GLY A 539 8.42 -11.76 10.45
N LEU A 540 8.75 -10.48 10.73
CA LEU A 540 10.13 -10.04 10.91
C LEU A 540 10.81 -10.74 12.10
N ILE A 541 10.13 -10.89 13.23
CA ILE A 541 10.65 -11.61 14.40
C ILE A 541 10.92 -13.07 14.04
N ILE A 542 10.01 -13.73 13.30
CA ILE A 542 10.21 -15.11 12.82
C ILE A 542 11.42 -15.18 11.88
N ALA A 543 11.58 -14.21 10.96
CA ALA A 543 12.72 -14.15 10.05
C ALA A 543 14.05 -14.05 10.82
N ILE A 544 14.13 -13.13 11.79
CA ILE A 544 15.29 -12.95 12.66
C ILE A 544 15.66 -14.27 13.34
N PHE A 545 14.68 -14.91 13.97
CA PHE A 545 14.90 -16.17 14.68
C PHE A 545 15.32 -17.30 13.72
N SER A 546 14.68 -17.41 12.56
CA SER A 546 14.96 -18.45 11.56
C SER A 546 16.37 -18.34 11.00
N ILE A 547 16.85 -17.14 10.69
CA ILE A 547 18.22 -16.91 10.21
C ILE A 547 19.22 -17.27 11.31
N GLY A 548 18.99 -16.79 12.54
CA GLY A 548 19.85 -17.16 13.67
C GLY A 548 19.91 -18.67 13.89
N LEU A 549 18.77 -19.37 13.77
CA LEU A 549 18.70 -20.81 13.92
C LEU A 549 19.48 -21.54 12.80
N VAL A 550 19.41 -21.06 11.56
CA VAL A 550 20.20 -21.62 10.45
C VAL A 550 21.69 -21.52 10.75
N PHE A 551 22.16 -20.35 11.20
CA PHE A 551 23.58 -20.18 11.56
C PHE A 551 23.98 -21.05 12.75
N PHE A 552 23.12 -21.18 13.75
CA PHE A 552 23.34 -22.08 14.90
C PHE A 552 23.49 -23.55 14.46
N LEU A 553 22.57 -24.04 13.64
CA LEU A 553 22.57 -25.42 13.16
C LEU A 553 23.80 -25.73 12.29
N LEU A 554 24.16 -24.82 11.39
CA LEU A 554 25.30 -25.01 10.48
C LEU A 554 26.66 -24.95 11.17
N ASN A 555 26.77 -24.28 12.30
CA ASN A 555 28.00 -24.15 13.09
C ASN A 555 28.01 -25.06 14.33
N LYS A 556 27.55 -26.30 14.16
CA LYS A 556 27.65 -27.37 15.18
C LYS A 556 26.94 -27.03 16.50
N PHE A 557 25.83 -26.33 16.45
CA PHE A 557 25.02 -25.90 17.61
C PHE A 557 25.77 -24.90 18.54
N ASP A 558 26.64 -24.09 18.00
CA ASP A 558 27.30 -23.01 18.77
C ASP A 558 26.41 -21.75 18.79
N PHE A 559 25.96 -21.37 19.98
CA PHE A 559 25.12 -20.19 20.20
C PHE A 559 25.82 -18.86 19.85
N ASN A 560 27.14 -18.80 19.85
CA ASN A 560 27.86 -17.60 19.45
C ASN A 560 27.52 -17.20 18.01
N TYR A 561 27.40 -18.17 17.11
CA TYR A 561 27.07 -17.92 15.71
C TYR A 561 25.62 -17.44 15.53
N PHE A 562 24.71 -17.82 16.42
CA PHE A 562 23.35 -17.27 16.44
C PHE A 562 23.39 -15.76 16.69
N PHE A 563 24.10 -15.32 17.74
CA PHE A 563 24.19 -13.89 18.07
C PHE A 563 25.00 -13.09 17.04
N ILE A 564 26.10 -13.65 16.52
CA ILE A 564 26.93 -13.03 15.49
C ILE A 564 26.12 -12.78 14.20
N ALA A 565 25.18 -13.64 13.87
CA ALA A 565 24.32 -13.47 12.70
C ALA A 565 23.23 -12.41 12.93
N ILE A 566 22.62 -12.37 14.12
CA ILE A 566 21.48 -11.52 14.41
C ILE A 566 21.88 -10.08 14.75
N ILE A 567 22.83 -9.88 15.67
CA ILE A 567 23.12 -8.57 16.23
C ILE A 567 23.48 -7.52 15.17
N PRO A 568 24.38 -7.78 14.21
CA PRO A 568 24.75 -6.80 13.20
C PRO A 568 23.60 -6.41 12.28
N ASN A 569 22.69 -7.34 11.99
CA ASN A 569 21.55 -7.10 11.11
C ASN A 569 20.39 -6.40 11.82
N LEU A 570 20.18 -6.71 13.10
CA LEU A 570 19.12 -6.12 13.92
C LEU A 570 19.46 -4.70 14.38
N THR A 571 20.73 -4.41 14.66
CA THR A 571 21.16 -3.10 15.17
C THR A 571 20.74 -1.93 14.27
N PRO A 572 20.97 -1.94 12.94
CA PRO A 572 20.50 -0.86 12.05
C PRO A 572 19.00 -0.66 12.09
N ILE A 573 18.23 -1.74 12.13
CA ILE A 573 16.74 -1.69 12.20
C ILE A 573 16.30 -1.01 13.49
N ILE A 574 16.85 -1.41 14.63
CA ILE A 574 16.56 -0.81 15.93
C ILE A 574 16.88 0.69 15.92
N VAL A 575 18.05 1.07 15.38
CA VAL A 575 18.45 2.48 15.28
C VAL A 575 17.50 3.26 14.37
N CYS A 576 17.09 2.69 13.24
CA CYS A 576 16.09 3.33 12.35
C CYS A 576 14.75 3.54 13.04
N VAL A 577 14.26 2.57 13.81
CA VAL A 577 13.01 2.72 14.60
C VAL A 577 13.17 3.83 15.65
N GLY A 578 14.33 3.91 16.30
CA GLY A 578 14.61 5.01 17.22
C GLY A 578 14.60 6.38 16.55
N LEU A 579 15.15 6.48 15.35
CA LEU A 579 15.12 7.72 14.57
C LEU A 579 13.70 8.09 14.12
N LEU A 580 12.85 7.12 13.75
CA LEU A 580 11.44 7.37 13.47
C LEU A 580 10.76 7.98 14.70
N TYR A 581 10.96 7.39 15.88
CA TYR A 581 10.36 7.87 17.12
C TYR A 581 10.81 9.30 17.49
N ILE A 582 12.11 9.60 17.42
CA ILE A 582 12.65 10.94 17.74
C ILE A 582 12.09 12.02 16.81
N ASN A 583 11.90 11.68 15.52
CA ASN A 583 11.36 12.62 14.54
C ASN A 583 9.82 12.68 14.59
N GLY A 584 9.17 12.01 15.53
CA GLY A 584 7.70 12.01 15.66
C GLY A 584 6.97 11.27 14.56
N PHE A 585 7.67 10.39 13.81
CA PHE A 585 7.05 9.54 12.80
C PHE A 585 6.46 8.28 13.43
N TYR A 586 5.37 7.82 12.85
CA TYR A 586 4.73 6.57 13.23
C TYR A 586 5.40 5.37 12.54
N PHE A 587 5.17 4.20 13.10
CA PHE A 587 5.56 2.94 12.45
C PHE A 587 4.41 2.47 11.56
N SER A 588 4.55 2.69 10.27
CA SER A 588 3.53 2.37 9.26
C SER A 588 3.69 0.95 8.69
N LEU A 589 2.69 0.52 7.93
CA LEU A 589 2.71 -0.71 7.14
C LEU A 589 3.94 -0.78 6.21
N SER A 590 4.24 0.33 5.53
CA SER A 590 5.40 0.46 4.62
C SER A 590 6.72 0.29 5.36
N ASN A 591 6.86 0.86 6.55
CA ASN A 591 8.07 0.69 7.36
C ASN A 591 8.28 -0.77 7.77
N ALA A 592 7.21 -1.45 8.23
CA ALA A 592 7.27 -2.87 8.59
C ALA A 592 7.70 -3.73 7.40
N PHE A 593 7.16 -3.45 6.22
CA PHE A 593 7.47 -4.15 4.98
C PHE A 593 8.93 -3.96 4.57
N ILE A 594 9.41 -2.70 4.54
CA ILE A 594 10.80 -2.36 4.19
C ILE A 594 11.78 -3.04 5.15
N PHE A 595 11.52 -3.01 6.46
CA PHE A 595 12.40 -3.62 7.45
C PHE A 595 12.52 -5.14 7.27
N THR A 596 11.42 -5.80 6.92
CA THR A 596 11.44 -7.25 6.64
C THR A 596 12.27 -7.56 5.39
N ILE A 597 12.17 -6.75 4.34
CA ILE A 597 12.97 -6.89 3.12
C ILE A 597 14.45 -6.64 3.40
N VAL A 598 14.78 -5.59 4.15
CA VAL A 598 16.18 -5.20 4.45
C VAL A 598 16.86 -6.22 5.36
N PHE A 599 16.10 -6.87 6.24
CA PHE A 599 16.64 -7.91 7.11
C PHE A 599 16.99 -9.19 6.34
N GLY A 600 16.19 -9.59 5.35
CA GLY A 600 16.41 -10.75 4.47
C GLY A 600 17.57 -10.58 3.52
#